data_f7ec064927583579b8840b216f01f857
#
_entry.id   f7ec064927583579b8840b216f01f857
#
_cell.length_a   1.000
_cell.length_b   1.000
_cell.length_c   1.000
_cell.angle_alpha   90.00
_cell.angle_beta   90.00
_cell.angle_gamma   90.00
#
_symmetry.space_group_name_H-M   'P 1'
#
loop_
_entity.id
_entity.type
_entity.pdbx_description
1 polymer ?
#
loop_
_entity_poly.entity_id
_entity_poly.type
_entity_poly.pdbx_seq_one_letter_code
_entity_poly.pdbx_strand_id
1 'polypeptide(L)'
;RQMCIRDRIHGDAAFAGEGVVQETLNLSELGGYSVGGALHVIVNNQIGFTTIANEGRSTTYASDVAKMLQIPIFHVNGEDPESVAQVIQLAMEFRNEFRRDVVIDMYCYRRLGHNESDEPRFTQPLMYQTIDNKPTVRDSYLERLHKMEGITEEEAVAIAERRKAELQSEFDAAQNDPYTPDTQTMAGYWRGYEGGPEPKEESETGVPIGKLSFLIDQLATVPEDFHLNKKLGRLFSQRREMGEGKRPIDW
;
A
#
# COMPACT_ATOMS: atom_id res chain seq x y z
N ARG A 1 22.39 -2.50 5.71
CA ARG A 1 21.33 -1.49 5.45
C ARG A 1 20.06 -2.25 5.17
N GLN A 2 19.08 -2.20 6.07
CA GLN A 2 17.73 -2.65 5.74
C GLN A 2 17.21 -1.74 4.63
N MET A 3 17.00 -2.31 3.45
CA MET A 3 16.26 -1.62 2.40
C MET A 3 14.80 -1.61 2.83
N CYS A 4 14.27 -0.45 3.20
CA CYS A 4 12.84 -0.28 3.32
C CYS A 4 12.27 -0.26 1.90
N ILE A 5 11.78 -1.42 1.46
CA ILE A 5 10.98 -1.52 0.24
C ILE A 5 9.58 -1.01 0.59
N ARG A 6 9.05 -0.15 -0.25
CA ARG A 6 7.68 0.35 -0.11
C ARG A 6 6.88 -0.12 -1.30
N ASP A 7 6.08 -1.13 -1.06
CA ASP A 7 5.19 -1.70 -2.07
C ASP A 7 3.77 -1.23 -1.81
N ARG A 8 3.04 -0.99 -2.88
CA ARG A 8 1.62 -0.68 -2.84
C ARG A 8 0.90 -1.58 -3.83
N ILE A 9 -0.07 -2.34 -3.36
CA ILE A 9 -0.89 -3.22 -4.18
C ILE A 9 -2.25 -2.58 -4.36
N HIS A 10 -2.70 -2.50 -5.61
CA HIS A 10 -3.94 -1.83 -6.00
C HIS A 10 -4.79 -2.74 -6.88
N GLY A 11 -6.12 -2.63 -6.78
CA GLY A 11 -7.01 -3.05 -7.86
C GLY A 11 -6.99 -2.05 -9.01
N ASP A 12 -7.29 -2.45 -10.22
CA ASP A 12 -7.27 -1.58 -11.40
C ASP A 12 -8.30 -0.45 -11.34
N ALA A 13 -9.52 -0.76 -10.89
CA ALA A 13 -10.56 0.25 -10.72
C ALA A 13 -10.19 1.27 -9.63
N ALA A 14 -9.62 0.80 -8.51
CA ALA A 14 -9.16 1.66 -7.42
C ALA A 14 -8.00 2.55 -7.86
N PHE A 15 -7.03 2.02 -8.58
CA PHE A 15 -5.87 2.79 -9.06
C PHE A 15 -6.30 3.93 -10.01
N ALA A 16 -7.21 3.65 -10.93
CA ALA A 16 -7.70 4.65 -11.87
C ALA A 16 -8.69 5.64 -11.26
N GLY A 17 -9.51 5.22 -10.28
CA GLY A 17 -10.68 5.96 -9.81
C GLY A 17 -10.61 6.59 -8.43
N GLU A 18 -9.63 6.22 -7.59
CA GLU A 18 -9.48 6.79 -6.25
C GLU A 18 -8.47 7.93 -6.23
N GLY A 19 -8.93 9.14 -5.86
CA GLY A 19 -8.11 10.35 -5.84
C GLY A 19 -6.84 10.25 -4.99
N VAL A 20 -6.83 9.40 -3.97
CA VAL A 20 -5.64 9.16 -3.12
C VAL A 20 -4.44 8.62 -3.90
N VAL A 21 -4.66 7.93 -5.02
CA VAL A 21 -3.57 7.43 -5.88
C VAL A 21 -2.87 8.60 -6.56
N GLN A 22 -3.63 9.52 -7.18
CA GLN A 22 -3.08 10.70 -7.83
C GLN A 22 -2.38 11.61 -6.83
N GLU A 23 -2.95 11.81 -5.64
CA GLU A 23 -2.30 12.57 -4.57
C GLU A 23 -0.98 11.94 -4.14
N THR A 24 -0.97 10.62 -3.93
CA THR A 24 0.26 9.88 -3.57
C THR A 24 1.35 10.04 -4.63
N LEU A 25 0.99 9.88 -5.90
CA LEU A 25 1.91 10.06 -7.02
C LEU A 25 2.44 11.50 -7.06
N ASN A 26 1.57 12.49 -6.87
CA ASN A 26 1.96 13.91 -6.86
C ASN A 26 2.92 14.26 -5.71
N LEU A 27 2.83 13.56 -4.58
CA LEU A 27 3.72 13.78 -3.43
C LEU A 27 5.07 13.06 -3.55
N SER A 28 5.19 12.04 -4.39
CA SER A 28 6.30 11.08 -4.39
C SER A 28 7.68 11.69 -4.62
N GLU A 29 7.78 12.78 -5.39
CA GLU A 29 9.04 13.47 -5.71
C GLU A 29 9.26 14.76 -4.91
N LEU A 30 8.35 15.11 -3.99
CA LEU A 30 8.52 16.26 -3.12
C LEU A 30 9.51 15.96 -2.00
N GLY A 31 10.44 16.88 -1.73
CA GLY A 31 11.53 16.68 -0.77
C GLY A 31 11.08 16.23 0.62
N GLY A 32 9.96 16.76 1.13
CA GLY A 32 9.40 16.39 2.44
C GLY A 32 8.66 15.04 2.47
N TYR A 33 8.35 14.44 1.31
CA TYR A 33 7.55 13.22 1.19
C TYR A 33 8.29 12.08 0.48
N SER A 34 9.49 12.34 -0.05
CA SER A 34 10.27 11.36 -0.79
C SER A 34 10.67 10.18 0.10
N VAL A 35 10.39 8.97 -0.38
CA VAL A 35 10.73 7.71 0.29
C VAL A 35 11.78 6.91 -0.49
N GLY A 36 12.36 7.50 -1.54
CA GLY A 36 13.34 6.82 -2.41
C GLY A 36 12.69 5.87 -3.39
N GLY A 37 11.51 6.21 -3.87
CA GLY A 37 10.70 5.46 -4.82
C GLY A 37 9.85 4.36 -4.17
N ALA A 38 8.64 4.17 -4.67
CA ALA A 38 7.72 3.10 -4.34
C ALA A 38 7.50 2.19 -5.55
N LEU A 39 7.17 0.93 -5.30
CA LEU A 39 6.70 0.00 -6.32
C LEU A 39 5.18 -0.08 -6.23
N HIS A 40 4.49 0.29 -7.30
CA HIS A 40 3.05 0.17 -7.41
C HIS A 40 2.69 -1.03 -8.26
N VAL A 41 2.03 -2.02 -7.68
CA VAL A 41 1.55 -3.20 -8.39
C VAL A 41 0.03 -3.11 -8.54
N ILE A 42 -0.44 -3.02 -9.76
CA ILE A 42 -1.85 -3.05 -10.10
C ILE A 42 -2.23 -4.49 -10.40
N VAL A 43 -3.02 -5.12 -9.52
CA VAL A 43 -3.63 -6.42 -9.79
C VAL A 43 -4.86 -6.16 -10.65
N ASN A 44 -4.62 -6.10 -11.97
CA ASN A 44 -5.60 -5.70 -12.96
C ASN A 44 -6.47 -6.89 -13.36
N ASN A 45 -7.52 -7.13 -12.62
CA ASN A 45 -8.49 -8.19 -12.91
C ASN A 45 -9.58 -7.78 -13.91
N GLN A 46 -9.49 -6.57 -14.46
CA GLN A 46 -10.32 -6.03 -15.55
C GLN A 46 -11.79 -5.79 -15.17
N ILE A 47 -12.11 -5.84 -13.90
CA ILE A 47 -13.46 -5.58 -13.37
C ILE A 47 -13.39 -4.88 -12.00
N GLY A 48 -14.18 -3.83 -11.81
CA GLY A 48 -14.38 -3.17 -10.53
C GLY A 48 -15.75 -3.50 -9.96
N PHE A 49 -15.84 -4.38 -8.96
CA PHE A 49 -17.06 -4.96 -8.46
C PHE A 49 -17.89 -5.61 -9.61
N THR A 50 -18.83 -4.89 -10.20
CA THR A 50 -19.66 -5.31 -11.34
C THR A 50 -19.37 -4.56 -12.64
N THR A 51 -18.46 -3.57 -12.61
CA THR A 51 -18.20 -2.64 -13.71
C THR A 51 -16.96 -3.04 -14.50
N ILE A 52 -17.09 -3.25 -15.80
CA ILE A 52 -15.97 -3.55 -16.70
C ILE A 52 -15.13 -2.30 -16.98
N ALA A 53 -13.90 -2.50 -17.45
CA ALA A 53 -12.94 -1.44 -17.69
C ALA A 53 -13.47 -0.28 -18.56
N ASN A 54 -14.17 -0.60 -19.64
CA ASN A 54 -14.69 0.40 -20.58
C ASN A 54 -15.82 1.29 -20.00
N GLU A 55 -16.45 0.84 -18.92
CA GLU A 55 -17.48 1.59 -18.20
C GLU A 55 -16.91 2.27 -16.95
N GLY A 56 -15.77 1.81 -16.48
CA GLY A 56 -15.14 2.28 -15.24
C GLY A 56 -14.05 3.35 -15.42
N ARG A 57 -13.49 3.49 -16.62
CA ARG A 57 -12.42 4.48 -16.89
C ARG A 57 -12.43 4.93 -18.35
N SER A 58 -11.97 6.17 -18.55
CA SER A 58 -11.86 6.77 -19.90
C SER A 58 -10.56 6.40 -20.62
N THR A 59 -9.56 5.91 -19.88
CA THR A 59 -8.22 5.58 -20.41
C THR A 59 -8.16 4.09 -20.81
N THR A 60 -7.23 3.78 -21.72
CA THR A 60 -7.00 2.39 -22.14
C THR A 60 -6.48 1.54 -20.99
N TYR A 61 -5.52 2.09 -20.22
CA TYR A 61 -4.88 1.38 -19.11
C TYR A 61 -5.25 2.00 -17.77
N ALA A 62 -5.42 1.16 -16.75
CA ALA A 62 -5.61 1.64 -15.39
C ALA A 62 -4.42 2.47 -14.89
N SER A 63 -3.22 2.13 -15.36
CA SER A 63 -1.96 2.79 -15.05
C SER A 63 -1.76 4.16 -15.71
N ASP A 64 -2.64 4.59 -16.62
CA ASP A 64 -2.46 5.84 -17.36
C ASP A 64 -2.43 7.08 -16.46
N VAL A 65 -3.04 7.03 -15.27
CA VAL A 65 -2.95 8.13 -14.29
C VAL A 65 -1.51 8.37 -13.80
N ALA A 66 -0.65 7.36 -13.84
CA ALA A 66 0.74 7.49 -13.46
C ALA A 66 1.62 8.21 -14.50
N LYS A 67 1.13 8.40 -15.72
CA LYS A 67 1.85 9.14 -16.77
C LYS A 67 2.12 10.60 -16.41
N MET A 68 1.41 11.14 -15.42
CA MET A 68 1.68 12.48 -14.90
C MET A 68 3.12 12.66 -14.40
N LEU A 69 3.78 11.59 -13.92
CA LEU A 69 5.14 11.63 -13.38
C LEU A 69 6.24 11.21 -14.35
N GLN A 70 5.90 10.73 -15.54
CA GLN A 70 6.87 10.19 -16.49
C GLN A 70 7.78 9.11 -15.88
N ILE A 71 7.19 8.25 -15.06
CA ILE A 71 7.84 7.07 -14.46
C ILE A 71 7.62 5.83 -15.34
N PRO A 72 8.46 4.78 -15.22
CA PRO A 72 8.24 3.54 -15.95
C PRO A 72 6.92 2.89 -15.58
N ILE A 73 6.20 2.40 -16.59
CA ILE A 73 5.00 1.60 -16.46
C ILE A 73 5.23 0.31 -17.23
N PHE A 74 5.21 -0.82 -16.54
CA PHE A 74 5.34 -2.14 -17.15
C PHE A 74 3.98 -2.81 -17.21
N HIS A 75 3.61 -3.30 -18.40
CA HIS A 75 2.43 -4.14 -18.59
C HIS A 75 2.88 -5.58 -18.68
N VAL A 76 2.35 -6.45 -17.83
CA VAL A 76 2.73 -7.85 -17.80
C VAL A 76 1.51 -8.75 -17.69
N ASN A 77 1.56 -9.89 -18.36
CA ASN A 77 0.55 -10.94 -18.21
C ASN A 77 0.79 -11.72 -16.93
N GLY A 78 -0.14 -11.63 -15.97
CA GLY A 78 -0.08 -12.35 -14.70
C GLY A 78 -0.18 -13.88 -14.83
N GLU A 79 -0.49 -14.39 -16.02
CA GLU A 79 -0.47 -15.83 -16.31
C GLU A 79 0.91 -16.35 -16.76
N ASP A 80 1.89 -15.46 -16.92
CA ASP A 80 3.28 -15.80 -17.21
C ASP A 80 4.18 -15.48 -16.01
N PRO A 81 4.41 -16.42 -15.08
CA PRO A 81 5.18 -16.18 -13.87
C PRO A 81 6.64 -15.75 -14.13
N GLU A 82 7.24 -16.19 -15.22
CA GLU A 82 8.61 -15.82 -15.59
C GLU A 82 8.69 -14.34 -16.01
N SER A 83 7.77 -13.92 -16.87
CA SER A 83 7.67 -12.52 -17.28
C SER A 83 7.38 -11.60 -16.08
N VAL A 84 6.53 -12.04 -15.15
CA VAL A 84 6.27 -11.29 -13.90
C VAL A 84 7.55 -11.16 -13.08
N ALA A 85 8.31 -12.25 -12.90
CA ALA A 85 9.57 -12.22 -12.16
C ALA A 85 10.59 -11.27 -12.80
N GLN A 86 10.74 -11.31 -14.12
CA GLN A 86 11.63 -10.41 -14.87
C GLN A 86 11.24 -8.94 -14.72
N VAL A 87 9.94 -8.64 -14.83
CA VAL A 87 9.44 -7.27 -14.69
C VAL A 87 9.66 -6.75 -13.28
N ILE A 88 9.43 -7.57 -12.26
CA ILE A 88 9.69 -7.19 -10.86
C ILE A 88 11.17 -6.90 -10.65
N GLN A 89 12.05 -7.75 -11.16
CA GLN A 89 13.49 -7.52 -11.06
C GLN A 89 13.89 -6.18 -11.71
N LEU A 90 13.44 -5.93 -12.94
CA LEU A 90 13.73 -4.69 -13.66
C LEU A 90 13.18 -3.46 -12.96
N ALA A 91 11.95 -3.53 -12.42
CA ALA A 91 11.33 -2.46 -11.65
C ALA A 91 12.11 -2.14 -10.38
N MET A 92 12.59 -3.18 -9.68
CA MET A 92 13.40 -3.02 -8.48
C MET A 92 14.78 -2.44 -8.78
N GLU A 93 15.42 -2.85 -9.86
CA GLU A 93 16.69 -2.29 -10.33
C GLU A 93 16.52 -0.80 -10.65
N PHE A 94 15.51 -0.44 -11.41
CA PHE A 94 15.19 0.97 -11.73
C PHE A 94 14.96 1.79 -10.46
N ARG A 95 14.10 1.32 -9.56
CA ARG A 95 13.83 2.00 -8.29
C ARG A 95 15.10 2.21 -7.47
N ASN A 96 15.95 1.20 -7.39
CA ASN A 96 17.18 1.26 -6.61
C ASN A 96 18.20 2.25 -7.20
N GLU A 97 18.30 2.30 -8.52
CA GLU A 97 19.22 3.19 -9.24
C GLU A 97 18.74 4.65 -9.19
N PHE A 98 17.49 4.87 -9.60
CA PHE A 98 16.96 6.22 -9.83
C PHE A 98 16.18 6.80 -8.64
N ARG A 99 15.86 6.00 -7.63
CA ARG A 99 15.08 6.43 -6.45
C ARG A 99 13.72 7.03 -6.79
N ARG A 100 13.11 6.55 -7.87
CA ARG A 100 11.81 6.99 -8.38
C ARG A 100 10.80 5.84 -8.32
N ASP A 101 9.53 6.20 -8.35
CA ASP A 101 8.43 5.25 -8.39
C ASP A 101 8.42 4.46 -9.69
N VAL A 102 7.86 3.26 -9.63
CA VAL A 102 7.64 2.37 -10.77
C VAL A 102 6.25 1.76 -10.66
N VAL A 103 5.58 1.60 -11.79
CA VAL A 103 4.26 0.95 -11.84
C VAL A 103 4.35 -0.34 -12.62
N ILE A 104 3.76 -1.41 -12.08
CA ILE A 104 3.54 -2.68 -12.77
C ILE A 104 2.03 -2.89 -12.89
N ASP A 105 1.52 -2.89 -14.10
CA ASP A 105 0.13 -3.21 -14.45
C ASP A 105 0.07 -4.69 -14.84
N MET A 106 -0.28 -5.53 -13.87
CA MET A 106 -0.31 -6.98 -14.01
C MET A 106 -1.72 -7.43 -14.39
N TYR A 107 -1.90 -7.79 -15.65
CA TYR A 107 -3.17 -8.31 -16.18
C TYR A 107 -3.47 -9.70 -15.67
N CYS A 108 -4.61 -9.84 -15.06
CA CYS A 108 -5.13 -11.10 -14.52
C CYS A 108 -6.66 -11.16 -14.65
N TYR A 109 -7.30 -12.07 -13.96
CA TYR A 109 -8.76 -12.18 -13.89
C TYR A 109 -9.19 -12.63 -12.48
N ARG A 110 -10.41 -12.29 -12.11
CA ARG A 110 -11.02 -12.67 -10.84
C ARG A 110 -11.88 -13.91 -11.05
N ARG A 111 -11.60 -15.00 -10.37
CA ARG A 111 -12.36 -16.26 -10.50
C ARG A 111 -13.68 -16.27 -9.75
N LEU A 112 -13.70 -15.67 -8.58
CA LEU A 112 -14.84 -15.62 -7.67
C LEU A 112 -15.51 -14.25 -7.71
N GLY A 113 -16.66 -14.10 -7.05
CA GLY A 113 -17.31 -12.82 -6.87
C GLY A 113 -16.46 -11.80 -6.08
N HIS A 114 -16.91 -10.58 -6.04
CA HIS A 114 -16.26 -9.52 -5.26
C HIS A 114 -16.29 -9.82 -3.75
N ASN A 115 -17.37 -10.41 -3.30
CA ASN A 115 -17.56 -10.92 -1.93
C ASN A 115 -18.45 -12.18 -1.98
N GLU A 116 -18.77 -12.72 -0.81
CA GLU A 116 -19.54 -13.97 -0.66
C GLU A 116 -20.98 -13.88 -1.20
N SER A 117 -21.52 -12.66 -1.33
CA SER A 117 -22.88 -12.41 -1.82
C SER A 117 -22.95 -12.06 -3.30
N ASP A 118 -21.80 -11.85 -3.95
CA ASP A 118 -21.73 -11.46 -5.35
C ASP A 118 -21.61 -12.68 -6.26
N GLU A 119 -22.63 -12.87 -7.12
CA GLU A 119 -22.57 -13.84 -8.23
C GLU A 119 -22.23 -13.08 -9.54
N PRO A 120 -20.96 -13.10 -9.95
CA PRO A 120 -20.49 -12.25 -11.04
C PRO A 120 -21.07 -12.66 -12.42
N ARG A 121 -21.58 -13.88 -12.57
CA ARG A 121 -22.20 -14.34 -13.81
C ARG A 121 -23.52 -13.62 -14.11
N PHE A 122 -24.15 -12.99 -13.10
CA PHE A 122 -25.35 -12.20 -13.30
C PHE A 122 -25.07 -10.90 -14.08
N THR A 123 -23.92 -10.29 -13.85
CA THR A 123 -23.56 -9.02 -14.50
C THR A 123 -22.59 -9.20 -15.66
N GLN A 124 -21.73 -10.24 -15.62
CA GLN A 124 -20.66 -10.48 -16.60
C GLN A 124 -20.67 -11.94 -17.12
N PRO A 125 -21.77 -12.42 -17.74
CA PRO A 125 -21.93 -13.83 -18.11
C PRO A 125 -20.88 -14.29 -19.13
N LEU A 126 -20.56 -13.47 -20.14
CA LEU A 126 -19.61 -13.84 -21.20
C LEU A 126 -18.17 -13.90 -20.68
N MET A 127 -17.79 -12.94 -19.83
CA MET A 127 -16.47 -12.92 -19.19
C MET A 127 -16.28 -14.17 -18.33
N TYR A 128 -17.24 -14.51 -17.49
CA TYR A 128 -17.15 -15.66 -16.60
C TYR A 128 -17.30 -16.99 -17.32
N GLN A 129 -18.02 -17.06 -18.43
CA GLN A 129 -17.99 -18.24 -19.30
C GLN A 129 -16.57 -18.53 -19.80
N THR A 130 -15.79 -17.49 -20.12
CA THR A 130 -14.40 -17.63 -20.54
C THR A 130 -13.50 -18.03 -19.35
N ILE A 131 -13.69 -17.39 -18.20
CA ILE A 131 -12.89 -17.64 -16.98
C ILE A 131 -13.10 -19.06 -16.46
N ASP A 132 -14.34 -19.56 -16.45
CA ASP A 132 -14.69 -20.90 -15.96
C ASP A 132 -14.03 -22.01 -16.77
N ASN A 133 -13.83 -21.78 -18.07
CA ASN A 133 -13.19 -22.75 -18.96
C ASN A 133 -11.66 -22.62 -19.00
N LYS A 134 -11.09 -21.66 -18.28
CA LYS A 134 -9.67 -21.40 -18.30
C LYS A 134 -8.92 -22.24 -17.25
N PRO A 135 -7.81 -22.92 -17.61
CA PRO A 135 -6.98 -23.59 -16.62
C PRO A 135 -6.39 -22.60 -15.61
N THR A 136 -5.96 -23.09 -14.48
CA THR A 136 -5.26 -22.24 -13.51
C THR A 136 -3.90 -21.78 -14.05
N VAL A 137 -3.35 -20.69 -13.52
CA VAL A 137 -2.01 -20.20 -13.87
C VAL A 137 -0.98 -21.32 -13.66
N ARG A 138 -1.09 -22.06 -12.54
CA ARG A 138 -0.22 -23.22 -12.25
C ARG A 138 -0.28 -24.26 -13.36
N ASP A 139 -1.47 -24.66 -13.76
CA ASP A 139 -1.66 -25.74 -14.72
C ASP A 139 -1.18 -25.34 -16.12
N SER A 140 -1.49 -24.10 -16.52
CA SER A 140 -1.00 -23.54 -17.79
C SER A 140 0.53 -23.43 -17.83
N TYR A 141 1.14 -23.01 -16.73
CA TYR A 141 2.59 -22.90 -16.63
C TYR A 141 3.27 -24.27 -16.62
N LEU A 142 2.69 -25.23 -15.90
CA LEU A 142 3.19 -26.60 -15.88
C LEU A 142 3.13 -27.25 -17.26
N GLU A 143 2.02 -27.08 -17.99
CA GLU A 143 1.90 -27.55 -19.37
C GLU A 143 2.98 -26.95 -20.29
N ARG A 144 3.28 -25.65 -20.10
CA ARG A 144 4.36 -24.97 -20.83
C ARG A 144 5.73 -25.58 -20.51
N LEU A 145 6.02 -25.78 -19.22
CA LEU A 145 7.29 -26.38 -18.77
C LEU A 145 7.46 -27.80 -19.31
N HIS A 146 6.41 -28.64 -19.33
CA HIS A 146 6.47 -29.97 -19.94
C HIS A 146 6.75 -29.91 -21.43
N LYS A 147 6.13 -29.01 -22.19
CA LYS A 147 6.40 -28.81 -23.62
C LYS A 147 7.84 -28.37 -23.90
N MET A 148 8.47 -27.69 -22.96
CA MET A 148 9.86 -27.22 -23.04
C MET A 148 10.85 -28.24 -22.46
N GLU A 149 10.40 -29.41 -22.02
CA GLU A 149 11.20 -30.41 -21.30
C GLU A 149 11.96 -29.86 -20.08
N GLY A 150 11.38 -28.80 -19.47
CA GLY A 150 11.98 -28.12 -18.32
C GLY A 150 11.71 -28.79 -16.98
N ILE A 151 10.70 -29.67 -16.91
CA ILE A 151 10.31 -30.41 -15.69
C ILE A 151 9.60 -31.71 -16.09
N THR A 152 9.80 -32.77 -15.31
CA THR A 152 9.06 -34.04 -15.49
C THR A 152 7.77 -34.01 -14.65
N GLU A 153 6.82 -34.90 -14.94
CA GLU A 153 5.58 -35.03 -14.16
C GLU A 153 5.89 -35.46 -12.72
N GLU A 154 6.85 -36.38 -12.51
CA GLU A 154 7.24 -36.83 -11.18
C GLU A 154 7.82 -35.70 -10.33
N GLU A 155 8.66 -34.84 -10.92
CA GLU A 155 9.20 -33.66 -10.25
C GLU A 155 8.11 -32.65 -9.88
N ALA A 156 7.16 -32.41 -10.79
CA ALA A 156 6.04 -31.51 -10.54
C ALA A 156 5.14 -32.00 -9.38
N VAL A 157 4.84 -33.31 -9.36
CA VAL A 157 4.10 -33.95 -8.29
C VAL A 157 4.86 -33.87 -6.96
N ALA A 158 6.16 -34.17 -6.97
CA ALA A 158 6.99 -34.11 -5.76
C ALA A 158 7.04 -32.68 -5.16
N ILE A 159 7.11 -31.63 -6.00
CA ILE A 159 7.05 -30.24 -5.56
C ILE A 159 5.68 -29.94 -4.91
N ALA A 160 4.59 -30.38 -5.55
CA ALA A 160 3.24 -30.14 -5.04
C ALA A 160 3.00 -30.83 -3.69
N GLU A 161 3.40 -32.09 -3.55
CA GLU A 161 3.23 -32.84 -2.27
C GLU A 161 4.10 -32.26 -1.17
N ARG A 162 5.34 -31.85 -1.45
CA ARG A 162 6.19 -31.18 -0.46
C ARG A 162 5.53 -29.88 0.04
N ARG A 163 5.03 -29.05 -0.86
CA ARG A 163 4.37 -27.78 -0.48
C ARG A 163 3.09 -28.02 0.32
N LYS A 164 2.31 -29.03 -0.05
CA LYS A 164 1.13 -29.42 0.69
C LYS A 164 1.45 -29.88 2.10
N ALA A 165 2.51 -30.71 2.25
CA ALA A 165 2.96 -31.16 3.54
C ALA A 165 3.49 -30.02 4.43
N GLU A 166 4.25 -29.07 3.85
CA GLU A 166 4.68 -27.85 4.57
C GLU A 166 3.48 -27.06 5.09
N LEU A 167 2.49 -26.76 4.23
CA LEU A 167 1.28 -26.03 4.62
C LEU A 167 0.45 -26.77 5.67
N GLN A 168 0.34 -28.10 5.55
CA GLN A 168 -0.36 -28.92 6.54
C GLN A 168 0.35 -28.87 7.90
N SER A 169 1.67 -28.96 7.91
CA SER A 169 2.47 -28.84 9.14
C SER A 169 2.27 -27.50 9.85
N GLU A 170 2.27 -26.40 9.10
CA GLU A 170 2.02 -25.06 9.66
C GLU A 170 0.58 -24.90 10.16
N PHE A 171 -0.39 -25.46 9.45
CA PHE A 171 -1.78 -25.48 9.88
C PHE A 171 -1.98 -26.26 11.17
N ASP A 172 -1.39 -27.46 11.27
CA ASP A 172 -1.45 -28.29 12.46
C ASP A 172 -0.75 -27.61 13.64
N ALA A 173 0.38 -26.97 13.41
CA ALA A 173 1.08 -26.16 14.42
C ALA A 173 0.19 -25.02 14.91
N ALA A 174 -0.44 -24.27 14.02
CA ALA A 174 -1.33 -23.17 14.37
C ALA A 174 -2.59 -23.62 15.14
N GLN A 175 -3.09 -24.82 14.86
CA GLN A 175 -4.22 -25.39 15.64
C GLN A 175 -3.82 -25.86 17.03
N ASN A 176 -2.59 -26.35 17.19
CA ASN A 176 -2.09 -26.90 18.45
C ASN A 176 -1.38 -25.87 19.32
N ASP A 177 -0.99 -24.74 18.75
CA ASP A 177 -0.41 -23.63 19.50
C ASP A 177 -1.54 -22.89 20.23
N PRO A 178 -1.48 -22.77 21.57
CA PRO A 178 -2.38 -21.90 22.32
C PRO A 178 -2.05 -20.43 22.06
N TYR A 179 -1.79 -20.06 20.81
CA TYR A 179 -1.57 -18.67 20.40
C TYR A 179 -2.78 -17.85 20.82
N THR A 180 -2.63 -17.20 21.95
CA THR A 180 -3.52 -16.10 22.30
C THR A 180 -3.02 -14.91 21.51
N PRO A 181 -3.79 -14.40 20.55
CA PRO A 181 -3.38 -13.19 19.84
C PRO A 181 -3.03 -12.16 20.91
N ASP A 182 -1.83 -11.58 20.85
CA ASP A 182 -1.57 -10.40 21.64
C ASP A 182 -2.58 -9.35 21.18
N THR A 183 -3.64 -9.19 21.97
CA THR A 183 -4.69 -8.20 21.70
C THR A 183 -4.16 -6.78 21.75
N GLN A 184 -2.89 -6.60 22.14
CA GLN A 184 -2.17 -5.35 21.99
C GLN A 184 -1.76 -5.11 20.52
N THR A 185 -2.75 -5.14 19.64
CA THR A 185 -2.57 -4.77 18.21
C THR A 185 -2.07 -3.34 18.03
N MET A 186 -2.10 -2.55 19.10
CA MET A 186 -1.63 -1.17 19.16
C MET A 186 -0.31 -1.12 19.94
N ALA A 187 0.76 -1.68 19.36
CA ALA A 187 2.10 -1.60 19.96
C ALA A 187 2.71 -0.19 19.87
N GLY A 188 3.72 0.07 20.68
CA GLY A 188 4.45 1.34 20.66
C GLY A 188 3.69 2.49 21.30
N TYR A 189 3.44 3.55 20.55
CA TYR A 189 2.81 4.78 21.05
C TYR A 189 1.38 4.59 21.59
N TRP A 190 0.69 3.56 21.12
CA TRP A 190 -0.69 3.27 21.51
C TRP A 190 -0.82 2.31 22.70
N ARG A 191 0.32 1.83 23.23
CA ARG A 191 0.31 0.96 24.41
C ARG A 191 -0.28 1.72 25.60
N GLY A 192 -1.34 1.16 26.17
CA GLY A 192 -2.03 1.77 27.31
C GLY A 192 -3.26 2.61 26.95
N TYR A 193 -3.59 2.70 25.65
CA TYR A 193 -4.88 3.27 25.22
C TYR A 193 -5.89 2.15 25.07
N GLU A 194 -6.99 2.27 25.77
CA GLU A 194 -8.11 1.31 25.70
C GLU A 194 -9.24 1.94 24.91
N GLY A 195 -9.81 1.19 23.96
CA GLY A 195 -11.05 1.57 23.29
C GLY A 195 -12.25 1.31 24.19
N GLY A 196 -13.37 1.96 23.87
CA GLY A 196 -14.60 1.73 24.61
C GLY A 196 -15.47 2.97 24.71
N PRO A 197 -16.57 2.91 25.48
CA PRO A 197 -17.38 4.09 25.74
C PRO A 197 -16.60 5.13 26.53
N GLU A 198 -16.93 6.39 26.31
CA GLU A 198 -16.32 7.52 27.01
C GLU A 198 -16.34 7.31 28.53
N PRO A 199 -15.22 7.51 29.24
CA PRO A 199 -15.19 7.38 30.69
C PRO A 199 -16.19 8.34 31.35
N LYS A 200 -16.85 7.89 32.41
CA LYS A 200 -17.79 8.74 33.16
C LYS A 200 -17.09 9.81 33.97
N GLU A 201 -15.82 9.65 34.24
CA GLU A 201 -14.97 10.62 34.93
C GLU A 201 -14.21 11.44 33.90
N GLU A 202 -14.19 12.77 34.10
CA GLU A 202 -13.42 13.65 33.23
C GLU A 202 -11.93 13.30 33.31
N SER A 203 -11.31 13.02 32.15
CA SER A 203 -9.89 12.81 32.06
C SER A 203 -9.14 14.12 32.31
N GLU A 204 -8.13 14.09 33.17
CA GLU A 204 -7.29 15.27 33.38
C GLU A 204 -6.45 15.52 32.13
N THR A 205 -6.79 16.58 31.41
CA THR A 205 -6.10 17.02 30.18
C THR A 205 -5.15 18.19 30.40
N GLY A 206 -5.03 18.64 31.66
CA GLY A 206 -4.17 19.75 32.05
C GLY A 206 -2.70 19.47 31.77
N VAL A 207 -2.00 20.44 31.18
CA VAL A 207 -0.54 20.38 30.98
C VAL A 207 0.12 21.36 31.95
N PRO A 208 1.17 20.94 32.71
CA PRO A 208 1.86 21.83 33.62
C PRO A 208 2.34 23.12 32.95
N ILE A 209 2.09 24.26 33.58
CA ILE A 209 2.39 25.59 33.02
C ILE A 209 3.85 25.74 32.60
N GLY A 210 4.80 25.15 33.35
CA GLY A 210 6.21 25.18 33.00
C GLY A 210 6.51 24.48 31.67
N LYS A 211 5.80 23.37 31.36
CA LYS A 211 5.92 22.69 30.08
C LYS A 211 5.34 23.53 28.95
N LEU A 212 4.19 24.16 29.15
CA LEU A 212 3.58 25.05 28.16
C LEU A 212 4.47 26.24 27.85
N SER A 213 5.00 26.91 28.88
CA SER A 213 5.92 28.04 28.71
C SER A 213 7.19 27.64 27.95
N PHE A 214 7.77 26.50 28.30
CA PHE A 214 8.92 25.96 27.57
C PHE A 214 8.60 25.71 26.09
N LEU A 215 7.47 25.06 25.78
CA LEU A 215 7.09 24.76 24.41
C LEU A 215 6.83 26.04 23.60
N ILE A 216 6.19 27.03 24.18
CA ILE A 216 5.94 28.34 23.52
C ILE A 216 7.28 29.07 23.26
N ASP A 217 8.20 29.03 24.21
CA ASP A 217 9.54 29.63 24.04
C ASP A 217 10.31 28.92 22.90
N GLN A 218 10.29 27.59 22.86
CA GLN A 218 10.87 26.83 21.75
C GLN A 218 10.27 27.20 20.40
N LEU A 219 8.95 27.35 20.32
CA LEU A 219 8.24 27.78 19.11
C LEU A 219 8.54 29.24 18.72
N ALA A 220 8.99 30.07 19.65
CA ALA A 220 9.38 31.44 19.41
C ALA A 220 10.91 31.64 19.23
N THR A 221 11.68 30.56 19.34
CA THR A 221 13.14 30.58 19.16
C THR A 221 13.48 30.35 17.69
N VAL A 222 14.25 31.25 17.13
CA VAL A 222 14.73 31.16 15.75
C VAL A 222 16.17 30.63 15.76
N PRO A 223 16.53 29.61 14.95
CA PRO A 223 17.90 29.17 14.81
C PRO A 223 18.83 30.31 14.34
N GLU A 224 20.07 30.31 14.79
CA GLU A 224 21.04 31.40 14.53
C GLU A 224 21.32 31.57 13.03
N ASP A 225 21.28 30.49 12.27
CA ASP A 225 21.52 30.45 10.82
C ASP A 225 20.29 30.73 9.97
N PHE A 226 19.13 30.97 10.61
CA PHE A 226 17.88 31.21 9.90
C PHE A 226 17.57 32.70 9.71
N HIS A 227 17.49 33.13 8.48
CA HIS A 227 17.16 34.51 8.13
C HIS A 227 15.65 34.78 8.23
N LEU A 228 15.22 35.17 9.40
CA LEU A 228 13.81 35.47 9.66
C LEU A 228 13.33 36.70 8.90
N ASN A 229 12.20 36.63 8.23
CA ASN A 229 11.55 37.80 7.65
C ASN A 229 11.16 38.79 8.75
N LYS A 230 11.51 40.06 8.56
CA LYS A 230 11.29 41.14 9.56
C LYS A 230 9.84 41.25 10.06
N LYS A 231 8.85 40.94 9.21
CA LYS A 231 7.43 40.95 9.59
C LYS A 231 7.08 39.86 10.61
N LEU A 232 7.80 38.73 10.59
CA LEU A 232 7.57 37.64 11.52
C LEU A 232 8.15 37.90 12.92
N GLY A 233 9.15 38.79 13.04
CA GLY A 233 9.74 39.15 14.34
C GLY A 233 8.71 39.60 15.37
N ARG A 234 7.71 40.40 14.94
CA ARG A 234 6.62 40.82 15.81
C ARG A 234 5.75 39.64 16.26
N LEU A 235 5.48 38.68 15.40
CA LEU A 235 4.71 37.47 15.74
C LEU A 235 5.41 36.64 16.79
N PHE A 236 6.72 36.44 16.66
CA PHE A 236 7.52 35.69 17.65
C PHE A 236 7.56 36.40 19.00
N SER A 237 7.68 37.75 19.04
CA SER A 237 7.57 38.52 20.27
C SER A 237 6.20 38.35 20.93
N GLN A 238 5.12 38.39 20.17
CA GLN A 238 3.77 38.20 20.68
C GLN A 238 3.59 36.78 21.27
N ARG A 239 4.15 35.74 20.65
CA ARG A 239 4.14 34.37 21.18
C ARG A 239 4.85 34.26 22.53
N ARG A 240 5.97 34.95 22.73
CA ARG A 240 6.65 35.00 24.02
C ARG A 240 5.77 35.67 25.08
N GLU A 241 5.14 36.79 24.75
CA GLU A 241 4.19 37.47 25.63
C GLU A 241 3.00 36.55 26.03
N MET A 242 2.52 35.70 25.13
CA MET A 242 1.50 34.68 25.42
C MET A 242 2.03 33.62 26.38
N GLY A 243 3.25 33.13 26.17
CA GLY A 243 3.92 32.17 27.08
C GLY A 243 4.15 32.73 28.50
N GLU A 244 4.35 34.04 28.61
CA GLU A 244 4.53 34.75 29.86
C GLU A 244 3.18 35.17 30.53
N GLY A 245 2.05 34.88 29.88
CA GLY A 245 0.71 35.28 30.38
C GLY A 245 0.42 36.76 30.23
N LYS A 246 1.25 37.52 29.51
CA LYS A 246 1.03 38.96 29.28
C LYS A 246 0.00 39.24 28.17
N ARG A 247 -0.35 38.23 27.42
CA ARG A 247 -1.27 38.29 26.30
C ARG A 247 -2.11 37.03 26.26
N PRO A 248 -3.41 37.10 25.88
CA PRO A 248 -4.24 35.91 25.59
C PRO A 248 -3.61 35.06 24.46
N ILE A 249 -3.70 33.74 24.62
CA ILE A 249 -3.30 32.81 23.57
C ILE A 249 -4.29 32.88 22.42
N ASP A 250 -3.81 33.00 21.18
CA ASP A 250 -4.58 32.91 19.94
C ASP A 250 -4.06 31.72 19.09
N TRP A 251 -4.71 31.50 17.95
CA TRP A 251 -4.36 30.44 17.02
C TRP A 251 -3.06 30.71 16.25
#